data_e7e8ac9331d745f3c3d754b4e2a31bb1
#
_entry.id   e7e8ac9331d745f3c3d754b4e2a31bb1
#
_cell.length_a   1.000
_cell.length_b   1.000
_cell.length_c   1.000
_cell.angle_alpha   90.00
_cell.angle_beta   90.00
_cell.angle_gamma   90.00
#
_symmetry.space_group_name_H-M   'P 1'
#
loop_
_entity.id
_entity.type
_entity.pdbx_description
1 polymer ?
#
loop_
_entity_poly.entity_id
_entity_poly.type
_entity_poly.pdbx_seq_one_letter_code
_entity_poly.pdbx_strand_id
1 'polypeptide(L)'
;MDRSVPRAFIQKQEINNIFSVPEKEQNKDMPKFYNFVEDNTHQADILFLTWDRQGRKLWAYALIVVDIATGDTDGEPIERRDEYEVTDEGKKLKTKWNGPTPKDTTDALSRIYKRKTYLKKPSLLITDSGKEFMSDIFQNYLKKEGIGWKKAVRQRHRQVGMVERRNYTIGRAIAMKQQAISMITQKENRKWFKDFPTLIYWINKRYHHSPPTDASLFKQHGDPWLMNKKILPLGTVVRDVLTEPKDWKERNIKGHFRAGDARWTQDTYKITGYLFDPHSPILYKINMKYKPHEKAAYTREQLKVVAGDEDDVPATITTERPDNGEYRIKKLIDKRQRGTRTEYKVLWYGFPLADATWEFKSKIPKSFVNSYEENNHH
;
A
#
# COMPACT_ATOMS: atom_id res chain seq x y z
N MET A 1 -7.90 22.99 36.50
CA MET A 1 -7.61 23.49 35.13
C MET A 1 -8.22 22.51 34.14
N ASP A 2 -9.08 23.03 33.32
CA ASP A 2 -9.83 22.24 32.35
C ASP A 2 -8.87 21.56 31.33
N ARG A 3 -8.84 20.23 31.34
CA ARG A 3 -7.96 19.41 30.51
C ARG A 3 -8.50 19.18 29.11
N SER A 4 -9.51 19.92 28.68
CA SER A 4 -10.07 19.82 27.34
C SER A 4 -9.12 20.40 26.29
N VAL A 5 -8.94 19.69 25.18
CA VAL A 5 -8.27 20.22 23.98
C VAL A 5 -8.95 21.53 23.59
N PRO A 6 -8.23 22.63 23.40
CA PRO A 6 -8.85 23.93 23.07
C PRO A 6 -9.75 23.76 21.83
N ARG A 7 -10.98 24.30 21.88
CA ARG A 7 -11.93 24.24 20.73
C ARG A 7 -11.32 24.75 19.43
N ALA A 8 -10.50 25.80 19.52
CA ALA A 8 -9.74 26.35 18.38
C ALA A 8 -8.82 25.32 17.71
N PHE A 9 -8.40 24.29 18.43
CA PHE A 9 -7.54 23.24 17.94
C PHE A 9 -8.32 22.17 17.17
N ILE A 10 -9.51 21.78 17.66
CA ILE A 10 -10.42 20.83 17.01
C ILE A 10 -10.98 21.40 15.70
N GLN A 11 -11.03 22.72 15.57
CA GLN A 11 -11.51 23.42 14.37
C GLN A 11 -10.45 23.60 13.29
N LYS A 12 -9.19 23.20 13.54
CA LYS A 12 -8.16 23.31 12.52
C LYS A 12 -8.43 22.35 11.35
N GLN A 13 -8.23 22.89 10.16
CA GLN A 13 -8.50 22.20 8.90
C GLN A 13 -7.66 20.90 8.75
N GLU A 14 -6.42 20.90 9.29
CA GLU A 14 -5.52 19.75 9.29
C GLU A 14 -6.12 18.54 10.01
N ILE A 15 -6.65 18.75 11.22
CA ILE A 15 -7.28 17.69 12.01
C ILE A 15 -8.53 17.17 11.31
N ASN A 16 -9.41 18.08 10.86
CA ASN A 16 -10.60 17.70 10.13
C ASN A 16 -10.28 16.90 8.88
N ASN A 17 -9.19 17.24 8.19
CA ASN A 17 -8.74 16.51 7.00
C ASN A 17 -8.28 15.10 7.31
N ILE A 18 -7.53 14.86 8.39
CA ILE A 18 -7.05 13.52 8.77
C ILE A 18 -8.20 12.59 9.15
N PHE A 19 -9.21 13.11 9.86
CA PHE A 19 -10.36 12.31 10.31
C PHE A 19 -11.51 12.27 9.31
N SER A 20 -11.47 13.07 8.24
CA SER A 20 -12.54 13.04 7.23
C SER A 20 -12.64 11.65 6.61
N VAL A 21 -13.85 11.11 6.57
CA VAL A 21 -14.09 9.83 5.92
C VAL A 21 -13.83 10.00 4.43
N PRO A 22 -13.02 9.12 3.80
CA PRO A 22 -12.89 9.10 2.35
C PRO A 22 -14.28 9.02 1.71
N GLU A 23 -14.49 9.74 0.63
CA GLU A 23 -15.74 9.65 -0.13
C GLU A 23 -16.06 8.17 -0.36
N LYS A 24 -17.24 7.73 0.07
CA LYS A 24 -17.72 6.39 -0.27
C LYS A 24 -17.93 6.39 -1.78
N GLU A 25 -17.04 5.72 -2.48
CA GLU A 25 -17.24 5.45 -3.88
C GLU A 25 -18.56 4.70 -4.02
N GLN A 26 -19.57 5.35 -4.55
CA GLN A 26 -20.79 4.66 -4.93
C GLN A 26 -20.43 3.66 -6.03
N ASN A 27 -20.94 2.43 -5.92
CA ASN A 27 -20.56 1.31 -6.79
C ASN A 27 -20.75 1.56 -8.29
N LYS A 28 -21.46 2.60 -8.66
CA LYS A 28 -21.76 3.00 -10.05
C LYS A 28 -20.68 3.91 -10.66
N ASP A 29 -20.01 4.73 -9.82
CA ASP A 29 -19.13 5.81 -10.27
C ASP A 29 -17.64 5.53 -10.06
N MET A 30 -17.30 4.31 -9.63
CA MET A 30 -15.89 3.93 -9.48
C MET A 30 -15.27 3.67 -10.83
N PRO A 31 -14.14 4.34 -11.15
CA PRO A 31 -13.35 3.95 -12.27
C PRO A 31 -12.90 2.49 -12.05
N LYS A 32 -13.41 1.61 -12.86
CA LYS A 32 -12.98 0.22 -12.86
C LYS A 32 -11.71 0.15 -13.72
N PHE A 33 -10.74 -0.65 -13.28
CA PHE A 33 -9.63 -0.99 -14.13
C PHE A 33 -10.13 -1.97 -15.19
N TYR A 34 -10.54 -1.43 -16.32
CA TYR A 34 -10.77 -2.21 -17.51
C TYR A 34 -9.52 -2.14 -18.35
N ASN A 35 -9.12 -3.24 -18.89
CA ASN A 35 -8.09 -3.25 -19.87
C ASN A 35 -8.62 -3.94 -21.13
N PHE A 36 -8.40 -3.29 -22.27
CA PHE A 36 -8.78 -3.80 -23.58
C PHE A 36 -7.61 -4.47 -24.30
N VAL A 37 -6.42 -4.32 -23.72
CA VAL A 37 -5.19 -4.80 -24.32
C VAL A 37 -4.69 -5.98 -23.51
N GLU A 38 -4.57 -7.10 -24.20
CA GLU A 38 -3.96 -8.31 -23.67
C GLU A 38 -2.56 -8.02 -23.13
N ASP A 39 -2.24 -8.61 -22.00
CA ASP A 39 -0.96 -8.47 -21.28
C ASP A 39 -0.61 -7.03 -20.87
N ASN A 40 -1.57 -6.10 -20.81
CA ASN A 40 -1.26 -4.75 -20.38
C ASN A 40 -1.34 -4.58 -18.85
N THR A 41 -2.36 -5.13 -18.21
CA THR A 41 -2.51 -5.06 -16.74
C THR A 41 -2.77 -6.43 -16.15
N HIS A 42 -1.88 -6.86 -15.27
CA HIS A 42 -2.03 -8.11 -14.54
C HIS A 42 -2.36 -7.89 -13.07
N GLN A 43 -3.07 -8.84 -12.47
CA GLN A 43 -3.23 -8.98 -11.04
C GLN A 43 -2.44 -10.18 -10.55
N ALA A 44 -1.75 -10.06 -9.40
CA ALA A 44 -1.02 -11.16 -8.80
C ALA A 44 -1.31 -11.29 -7.30
N ASP A 45 -1.37 -12.55 -6.83
CA ASP A 45 -1.62 -12.89 -5.44
C ASP A 45 -1.02 -14.27 -5.10
N ILE A 46 -0.76 -14.50 -3.81
CA ILE A 46 -0.25 -15.78 -3.32
C ILE A 46 -1.40 -16.68 -2.90
N LEU A 47 -1.50 -17.83 -3.54
CA LEU A 47 -2.40 -18.90 -3.15
C LEU A 47 -1.71 -19.81 -2.12
N PHE A 48 -2.30 -19.92 -0.93
CA PHE A 48 -1.88 -20.84 0.12
C PHE A 48 -2.55 -22.20 -0.08
N LEU A 49 -1.75 -23.26 -0.12
CA LEU A 49 -2.20 -24.62 -0.41
C LEU A 49 -1.79 -25.60 0.68
N THR A 50 -2.39 -26.79 0.66
CA THR A 50 -1.96 -27.91 1.51
C THR A 50 -0.53 -28.31 1.17
N TRP A 51 0.19 -28.82 2.15
CA TRP A 51 1.60 -29.21 1.97
C TRP A 51 1.72 -30.44 1.08
N ASP A 52 2.31 -30.29 -0.08
CA ASP A 52 2.64 -31.39 -0.96
C ASP A 52 4.15 -31.66 -0.93
N ARG A 53 4.55 -32.83 -0.44
CA ARG A 53 5.95 -33.25 -0.37
C ARG A 53 6.33 -33.99 -1.64
N GLN A 54 7.34 -33.47 -2.35
CA GLN A 54 7.94 -34.08 -3.54
C GLN A 54 9.44 -34.32 -3.25
N GLY A 55 9.79 -35.54 -2.88
CA GLY A 55 11.12 -35.86 -2.39
C GLY A 55 11.50 -35.06 -1.15
N ARG A 56 12.57 -34.27 -1.23
CA ARG A 56 13.04 -33.40 -0.12
C ARG A 56 12.34 -32.05 -0.09
N LYS A 57 11.59 -31.67 -1.13
CA LYS A 57 10.94 -30.37 -1.27
C LYS A 57 9.52 -30.42 -0.73
N LEU A 58 9.12 -29.31 -0.11
CA LEU A 58 7.78 -29.10 0.43
C LEU A 58 7.12 -27.92 -0.29
N TRP A 59 6.09 -28.18 -1.06
CA TRP A 59 5.33 -27.17 -1.79
C TRP A 59 4.09 -26.78 -1.00
N ALA A 60 3.89 -25.49 -0.77
CA ALA A 60 2.80 -24.99 0.07
C ALA A 60 2.14 -23.73 -0.49
N TYR A 61 2.73 -23.11 -1.50
CA TYR A 61 2.27 -21.86 -2.07
C TYR A 61 2.33 -21.92 -3.60
N ALA A 62 1.55 -21.06 -4.25
CA ALA A 62 1.71 -20.74 -5.66
C ALA A 62 1.49 -19.23 -5.85
N LEU A 63 2.35 -18.59 -6.65
CA LEU A 63 2.06 -17.27 -7.18
C LEU A 63 1.08 -17.46 -8.35
N ILE A 64 -0.05 -16.77 -8.30
CA ILE A 64 -1.04 -16.74 -9.38
C ILE A 64 -1.04 -15.36 -9.99
N VAL A 65 -1.01 -15.30 -11.31
CA VAL A 65 -1.08 -14.06 -12.09
C VAL A 65 -2.20 -14.19 -13.11
N VAL A 66 -3.01 -13.12 -13.24
CA VAL A 66 -4.17 -13.08 -14.14
C VAL A 66 -4.11 -11.82 -14.99
N ASP A 67 -4.24 -11.93 -16.29
CA ASP A 67 -4.47 -10.81 -17.19
C ASP A 67 -5.92 -10.31 -17.06
N ILE A 68 -6.08 -9.01 -16.84
CA ILE A 68 -7.42 -8.42 -16.65
C ILE A 68 -8.23 -8.43 -17.95
N ALA A 69 -7.56 -8.31 -19.11
CA ALA A 69 -8.23 -8.19 -20.39
C ALA A 69 -8.80 -9.52 -20.91
N THR A 70 -8.08 -10.60 -20.72
CA THR A 70 -8.43 -11.91 -21.29
C THR A 70 -8.86 -12.94 -20.26
N GLY A 71 -8.57 -12.68 -18.97
CA GLY A 71 -8.73 -13.67 -17.91
C GLY A 71 -7.68 -14.78 -17.95
N ASP A 72 -6.71 -14.71 -18.84
CA ASP A 72 -5.61 -15.66 -18.89
C ASP A 72 -4.85 -15.69 -17.59
N THR A 73 -4.48 -16.88 -17.20
CA THR A 73 -3.91 -17.14 -15.89
C THR A 73 -2.64 -17.94 -16.03
N ASP A 74 -1.61 -17.55 -15.35
CA ASP A 74 -0.46 -18.40 -15.12
C ASP A 74 -0.15 -18.51 -13.64
N GLY A 75 0.55 -19.56 -13.27
CA GLY A 75 0.89 -19.80 -11.88
C GLY A 75 2.22 -20.53 -11.73
N GLU A 76 2.91 -20.21 -10.65
CA GLU A 76 4.19 -20.83 -10.34
C GLU A 76 4.18 -21.34 -8.91
N PRO A 77 4.32 -22.66 -8.69
CA PRO A 77 4.47 -23.22 -7.35
C PRO A 77 5.70 -22.67 -6.64
N ILE A 78 5.56 -22.40 -5.34
CA ILE A 78 6.63 -21.92 -4.48
C ILE A 78 6.88 -22.92 -3.37
N GLU A 79 8.16 -23.29 -3.20
CA GLU A 79 8.63 -24.19 -2.16
C GLU A 79 8.54 -23.53 -0.80
N ARG A 80 8.00 -24.22 0.19
CA ARG A 80 8.10 -23.81 1.60
C ARG A 80 9.48 -24.17 2.12
N ARG A 81 10.20 -23.18 2.57
CA ARG A 81 11.45 -23.33 3.29
C ARG A 81 11.23 -23.01 4.75
N ASP A 82 11.77 -23.84 5.64
CA ASP A 82 11.85 -23.49 7.06
C ASP A 82 12.95 -22.45 7.24
N GLU A 83 12.61 -21.24 7.60
CA GLU A 83 13.57 -20.21 7.96
C GLU A 83 13.89 -20.30 9.45
N TYR A 84 15.17 -20.16 9.76
CA TYR A 84 15.65 -20.14 11.12
C TYR A 84 16.39 -18.83 11.38
N GLU A 85 16.02 -18.15 12.45
CA GLU A 85 16.83 -17.06 13.01
C GLU A 85 17.89 -17.65 13.91
N VAL A 86 19.12 -17.16 13.76
CA VAL A 86 20.22 -17.52 14.66
C VAL A 86 20.26 -16.46 15.75
N THR A 87 20.04 -16.85 17.01
CA THR A 87 20.17 -15.94 18.15
C THR A 87 21.65 -15.59 18.37
N ASP A 88 21.91 -14.53 19.12
CA ASP A 88 23.28 -14.11 19.50
C ASP A 88 24.06 -15.24 20.20
N GLU A 89 23.36 -16.20 20.78
CA GLU A 89 23.92 -17.42 21.39
C GLU A 89 24.14 -18.57 20.40
N GLY A 90 23.94 -18.33 19.09
CA GLY A 90 24.11 -19.33 18.03
C GLY A 90 22.99 -20.38 17.94
N LYS A 91 21.90 -20.22 18.67
CA LYS A 91 20.76 -21.15 18.66
C LYS A 91 19.85 -20.86 17.48
N LYS A 92 19.55 -21.87 16.66
CA LYS A 92 18.58 -21.76 15.54
C LYS A 92 17.16 -21.79 16.07
N LEU A 93 16.45 -20.68 15.98
CA LEU A 93 15.01 -20.60 16.27
C LEU A 93 14.23 -20.59 14.94
N LYS A 94 13.21 -21.43 14.85
CA LYS A 94 12.33 -21.44 13.67
C LYS A 94 11.52 -20.14 13.63
N THR A 95 11.61 -19.40 12.52
CA THR A 95 10.82 -18.19 12.35
C THR A 95 9.35 -18.52 12.28
N LYS A 96 8.48 -17.64 12.83
CA LYS A 96 7.03 -17.75 12.75
C LYS A 96 6.47 -17.36 11.37
N TRP A 97 7.33 -17.17 10.36
CA TRP A 97 6.88 -16.76 9.03
C TRP A 97 6.14 -17.91 8.33
N ASN A 98 4.92 -17.65 7.88
CA ASN A 98 4.03 -18.61 7.24
C ASN A 98 3.74 -18.27 5.77
N GLY A 99 4.66 -17.62 5.06
CA GLY A 99 4.48 -17.24 3.65
C GLY A 99 5.76 -17.44 2.83
N PRO A 100 5.71 -17.23 1.50
CA PRO A 100 6.89 -17.22 0.67
C PRO A 100 7.76 -16.00 0.95
N THR A 101 9.06 -16.11 0.72
CA THR A 101 9.95 -14.96 0.85
C THR A 101 9.76 -14.00 -0.34
N PRO A 102 10.12 -12.71 -0.19
CA PRO A 102 10.13 -11.77 -1.32
C PRO A 102 10.94 -12.25 -2.51
N LYS A 103 12.07 -12.94 -2.24
CA LYS A 103 12.90 -13.52 -3.29
C LYS A 103 12.19 -14.66 -4.01
N ASP A 104 11.57 -15.59 -3.29
CA ASP A 104 10.85 -16.72 -3.90
C ASP A 104 9.67 -16.22 -4.77
N THR A 105 8.97 -15.18 -4.30
CA THR A 105 7.88 -14.54 -5.05
C THR A 105 8.39 -13.85 -6.32
N THR A 106 9.52 -13.12 -6.22
CA THR A 106 10.16 -12.48 -7.37
C THR A 106 10.64 -13.50 -8.39
N ASP A 107 11.28 -14.57 -7.93
CA ASP A 107 11.76 -15.65 -8.79
C ASP A 107 10.59 -16.38 -9.48
N ALA A 108 9.47 -16.58 -8.78
CA ALA A 108 8.26 -17.15 -9.35
C ALA A 108 7.67 -16.25 -10.45
N LEU A 109 7.54 -14.95 -10.20
CA LEU A 109 7.06 -13.98 -11.20
C LEU A 109 7.98 -13.93 -12.42
N SER A 110 9.29 -13.93 -12.19
CA SER A 110 10.29 -13.98 -13.27
C SER A 110 10.14 -15.24 -14.14
N ARG A 111 9.89 -16.40 -13.53
CA ARG A 111 9.67 -17.65 -14.29
C ARG A 111 8.41 -17.58 -15.15
N ILE A 112 7.30 -17.04 -14.61
CA ILE A 112 6.05 -16.86 -15.37
C ILE A 112 6.32 -16.02 -16.63
N TYR A 113 6.89 -14.83 -16.50
CA TYR A 113 7.10 -13.95 -17.64
C TYR A 113 8.21 -14.39 -18.60
N LYS A 114 9.16 -15.19 -18.14
CA LYS A 114 10.20 -15.77 -19.03
C LYS A 114 9.66 -16.91 -19.90
N ARG A 115 8.79 -17.78 -19.38
CA ARG A 115 8.26 -18.91 -20.15
C ARG A 115 7.23 -18.49 -21.20
N LYS A 116 6.53 -17.38 -21.00
CA LYS A 116 5.57 -16.76 -21.95
C LYS A 116 4.50 -17.76 -22.47
N THR A 117 4.06 -18.69 -21.63
CA THR A 117 3.10 -19.73 -22.03
C THR A 117 1.70 -19.16 -22.17
N TYR A 118 1.25 -18.42 -21.18
CA TYR A 118 -0.08 -17.80 -21.14
C TYR A 118 -0.02 -16.29 -21.01
N LEU A 119 1.02 -15.77 -20.37
CA LEU A 119 1.17 -14.35 -20.04
C LEU A 119 2.50 -13.83 -20.54
N LYS A 120 2.49 -12.63 -21.13
CA LYS A 120 3.70 -11.85 -21.40
C LYS A 120 3.90 -10.83 -20.28
N LYS A 121 4.96 -10.06 -20.35
CA LYS A 121 5.27 -9.03 -19.36
C LYS A 121 4.31 -7.85 -19.52
N PRO A 122 3.59 -7.44 -18.44
CA PRO A 122 2.61 -6.37 -18.53
C PRO A 122 3.24 -4.98 -18.39
N SER A 123 2.49 -3.94 -18.73
CA SER A 123 2.82 -2.57 -18.41
C SER A 123 2.57 -2.26 -16.92
N LEU A 124 1.55 -2.86 -16.33
CA LEU A 124 1.12 -2.63 -14.95
C LEU A 124 0.85 -3.95 -14.21
N LEU A 125 1.42 -4.11 -13.03
CA LEU A 125 1.10 -5.19 -12.10
C LEU A 125 0.37 -4.65 -10.88
N ILE A 126 -0.77 -5.26 -10.52
CA ILE A 126 -1.54 -4.94 -9.32
C ILE A 126 -1.41 -6.08 -8.33
N THR A 127 -1.00 -5.81 -7.09
CA THR A 127 -0.92 -6.79 -6.01
C THR A 127 -1.58 -6.25 -4.74
N ASP A 128 -1.83 -7.11 -3.79
CA ASP A 128 -2.17 -6.68 -2.44
C ASP A 128 -0.97 -6.07 -1.69
N SER A 129 -1.14 -5.85 -0.38
CA SER A 129 -0.11 -5.28 0.52
C SER A 129 0.72 -6.36 1.21
N GLY A 130 0.79 -7.57 0.67
CA GLY A 130 1.61 -8.65 1.24
C GLY A 130 3.08 -8.25 1.39
N LYS A 131 3.74 -8.72 2.45
CA LYS A 131 5.16 -8.38 2.73
C LYS A 131 6.09 -8.79 1.60
N GLU A 132 5.76 -9.88 0.91
CA GLU A 132 6.47 -10.41 -0.24
C GLU A 132 6.50 -9.44 -1.42
N PHE A 133 5.42 -8.66 -1.64
CA PHE A 133 5.31 -7.67 -2.70
C PHE A 133 5.86 -6.30 -2.29
N MET A 134 5.85 -6.00 -0.98
CA MET A 134 6.28 -4.72 -0.44
C MET A 134 7.79 -4.57 -0.31
N SER A 135 8.55 -5.62 -0.59
CA SER A 135 10.01 -5.64 -0.42
C SER A 135 10.74 -4.92 -1.57
N ASP A 136 11.92 -4.37 -1.27
CA ASP A 136 12.80 -3.78 -2.28
C ASP A 136 13.23 -4.78 -3.36
N ILE A 137 13.40 -6.06 -3.01
CA ILE A 137 13.76 -7.12 -3.96
C ILE A 137 12.72 -7.19 -5.07
N PHE A 138 11.44 -7.30 -4.70
CA PHE A 138 10.33 -7.38 -5.64
C PHE A 138 10.18 -6.10 -6.47
N GLN A 139 10.22 -4.96 -5.82
CA GLN A 139 10.04 -3.66 -6.48
C GLN A 139 11.19 -3.31 -7.41
N ASN A 140 12.45 -3.62 -7.04
CA ASN A 140 13.60 -3.43 -7.91
C ASN A 140 13.54 -4.33 -9.15
N TYR A 141 13.03 -5.56 -9.01
CA TYR A 141 12.77 -6.41 -10.14
C TYR A 141 11.75 -5.76 -11.09
N LEU A 142 10.60 -5.31 -10.61
CA LEU A 142 9.59 -4.66 -11.44
C LEU A 142 10.15 -3.41 -12.15
N LYS A 143 10.91 -2.59 -11.42
CA LYS A 143 11.55 -1.40 -12.00
C LYS A 143 12.55 -1.77 -13.11
N LYS A 144 13.37 -2.81 -12.89
CA LYS A 144 14.33 -3.31 -13.89
C LYS A 144 13.63 -3.81 -15.15
N GLU A 145 12.50 -4.49 -14.98
CA GLU A 145 11.71 -5.03 -16.08
C GLU A 145 10.79 -3.99 -16.75
N GLY A 146 10.75 -2.74 -16.26
CA GLY A 146 9.90 -1.69 -16.80
C GLY A 146 8.40 -1.87 -16.49
N ILE A 147 8.06 -2.66 -15.46
CA ILE A 147 6.68 -2.93 -15.05
C ILE A 147 6.25 -1.88 -14.02
N GLY A 148 5.19 -1.13 -14.32
CA GLY A 148 4.52 -0.28 -13.34
C GLY A 148 3.90 -1.14 -12.22
N TRP A 149 3.92 -0.65 -11.00
CA TRP A 149 3.33 -1.36 -9.88
C TRP A 149 2.28 -0.53 -9.16
N LYS A 150 1.15 -1.15 -8.89
CA LYS A 150 0.08 -0.60 -8.07
C LYS A 150 -0.23 -1.54 -6.92
N LYS A 151 -0.20 -0.99 -5.70
CA LYS A 151 -0.69 -1.66 -4.50
C LYS A 151 -2.20 -1.50 -4.40
N ALA A 152 -2.93 -2.61 -4.29
CA ALA A 152 -4.35 -2.58 -3.99
C ALA A 152 -4.59 -2.10 -2.55
N VAL A 153 -5.65 -1.33 -2.35
CA VAL A 153 -6.04 -0.87 -1.01
C VAL A 153 -6.74 -2.00 -0.28
N ARG A 154 -6.27 -2.31 0.92
CA ARG A 154 -6.88 -3.30 1.81
C ARG A 154 -8.36 -2.96 2.02
N GLN A 155 -9.24 -3.96 2.03
CA GLN A 155 -10.71 -3.84 2.10
C GLN A 155 -11.41 -3.32 0.81
N ARG A 156 -10.68 -3.03 -0.27
CA ARG A 156 -11.25 -2.79 -1.59
C ARG A 156 -11.04 -4.03 -2.47
N HIS A 157 -11.71 -5.13 -2.10
CA HIS A 157 -11.61 -6.46 -2.76
C HIS A 157 -11.77 -6.44 -4.29
N ARG A 158 -12.33 -5.38 -4.86
CA ARG A 158 -12.51 -5.26 -6.31
C ARG A 158 -11.22 -5.00 -7.08
N GLN A 159 -10.18 -4.45 -6.43
CA GLN A 159 -8.93 -4.09 -7.12
C GLN A 159 -8.08 -5.30 -7.48
N VAL A 160 -8.23 -6.40 -6.75
CA VAL A 160 -7.59 -7.70 -7.00
C VAL A 160 -8.62 -8.83 -7.14
N GLY A 161 -9.87 -8.47 -7.39
CA GLY A 161 -11.01 -9.41 -7.40
C GLY A 161 -10.91 -10.50 -8.46
N MET A 162 -10.20 -10.29 -9.58
CA MET A 162 -10.02 -11.33 -10.59
C MET A 162 -9.06 -12.42 -10.09
N VAL A 163 -7.90 -12.04 -9.54
CA VAL A 163 -6.94 -13.01 -9.01
C VAL A 163 -7.47 -13.71 -7.75
N GLU A 164 -8.20 -13.00 -6.86
CA GLU A 164 -8.87 -13.61 -5.71
C GLU A 164 -9.88 -14.68 -6.15
N ARG A 165 -10.73 -14.38 -7.14
CA ARG A 165 -11.67 -15.35 -7.71
C ARG A 165 -10.94 -16.54 -8.36
N ARG A 166 -9.80 -16.28 -9.00
CA ARG A 166 -8.97 -17.30 -9.61
C ARG A 166 -8.36 -18.21 -8.55
N ASN A 167 -7.84 -17.62 -7.48
CA ASN A 167 -7.32 -18.35 -6.32
C ASN A 167 -8.38 -19.27 -5.69
N TYR A 168 -9.60 -18.75 -5.51
CA TYR A 168 -10.72 -19.58 -5.06
C TYR A 168 -10.99 -20.76 -6.00
N THR A 169 -11.03 -20.52 -7.31
CA THR A 169 -11.30 -21.58 -8.30
C THR A 169 -10.22 -22.65 -8.29
N ILE A 170 -8.94 -22.26 -8.29
CA ILE A 170 -7.80 -23.17 -8.25
C ILE A 170 -7.77 -23.95 -6.93
N GLY A 171 -7.89 -23.26 -5.81
CA GLY A 171 -7.87 -23.88 -4.48
C GLY A 171 -9.01 -24.88 -4.30
N ARG A 172 -10.22 -24.54 -4.76
CA ARG A 172 -11.37 -25.45 -4.73
C ARG A 172 -11.14 -26.69 -5.59
N ALA A 173 -10.62 -26.53 -6.81
CA ALA A 173 -10.36 -27.69 -7.70
C ALA A 173 -9.32 -28.64 -7.09
N ILE A 174 -8.26 -28.12 -6.51
CA ILE A 174 -7.24 -28.90 -5.80
C ILE A 174 -7.87 -29.63 -4.61
N ALA A 175 -8.60 -28.92 -3.75
CA ALA A 175 -9.23 -29.49 -2.55
C ALA A 175 -10.23 -30.59 -2.90
N MET A 176 -11.06 -30.38 -3.92
CA MET A 176 -12.02 -31.38 -4.37
C MET A 176 -11.30 -32.66 -4.87
N LYS A 177 -10.22 -32.53 -5.65
CA LYS A 177 -9.42 -33.66 -6.10
C LYS A 177 -8.79 -34.41 -4.93
N GLN A 178 -8.18 -33.69 -4.00
CA GLN A 178 -7.58 -34.26 -2.78
C GLN A 178 -8.60 -35.03 -1.95
N GLN A 179 -9.77 -34.44 -1.72
CA GLN A 179 -10.88 -35.07 -1.00
C GLN A 179 -11.34 -36.35 -1.70
N ALA A 180 -11.59 -36.29 -3.01
CA ALA A 180 -12.04 -37.46 -3.77
C ALA A 180 -11.04 -38.62 -3.68
N ILE A 181 -9.76 -38.35 -3.86
CA ILE A 181 -8.72 -39.38 -3.74
C ILE A 181 -8.66 -39.94 -2.32
N SER A 182 -8.75 -39.07 -1.29
CA SER A 182 -8.73 -39.50 0.10
C SER A 182 -9.92 -40.43 0.42
N MET A 183 -11.10 -40.12 -0.11
CA MET A 183 -12.30 -40.96 0.07
C MET A 183 -12.16 -42.34 -0.60
N ILE A 184 -11.58 -42.39 -1.80
CA ILE A 184 -11.37 -43.64 -2.56
C ILE A 184 -10.28 -44.49 -1.91
N THR A 185 -9.18 -43.86 -1.51
CA THR A 185 -8.01 -44.60 -1.00
C THR A 185 -8.03 -44.81 0.52
N GLN A 186 -8.99 -44.21 1.23
CA GLN A 186 -9.06 -44.17 2.69
C GLN A 186 -7.78 -43.68 3.36
N LYS A 187 -7.03 -42.82 2.66
CA LYS A 187 -5.77 -42.20 3.11
C LYS A 187 -5.78 -40.72 2.75
N GLU A 188 -5.31 -39.87 3.64
CA GLU A 188 -5.20 -38.42 3.38
C GLU A 188 -4.33 -38.17 2.15
N ASN A 189 -4.87 -37.41 1.19
CA ASN A 189 -4.16 -36.98 -0.01
C ASN A 189 -3.94 -35.45 0.03
N ARG A 190 -2.68 -35.04 -0.06
CA ARG A 190 -2.29 -33.62 -0.14
C ARG A 190 -1.58 -33.28 -1.45
N LYS A 191 -1.60 -34.18 -2.44
CA LYS A 191 -0.90 -34.03 -3.72
C LYS A 191 -1.57 -32.98 -4.58
N TRP A 192 -0.79 -32.03 -5.13
CA TRP A 192 -1.26 -31.02 -6.08
C TRP A 192 -0.16 -30.53 -7.02
N PHE A 193 1.10 -30.53 -6.60
CA PHE A 193 2.21 -29.94 -7.33
C PHE A 193 2.32 -30.45 -8.78
N LYS A 194 2.27 -31.77 -8.97
CA LYS A 194 2.38 -32.39 -10.31
C LYS A 194 1.19 -32.09 -11.20
N ASP A 195 0.02 -31.88 -10.63
CA ASP A 195 -1.22 -31.61 -11.36
C ASP A 195 -1.39 -30.12 -11.69
N PHE A 196 -0.62 -29.26 -11.05
CA PHE A 196 -0.78 -27.82 -11.13
C PHE A 196 -0.68 -27.26 -12.56
N PRO A 197 0.29 -27.63 -13.40
CA PRO A 197 0.34 -27.17 -14.78
C PRO A 197 -0.89 -27.57 -15.61
N THR A 198 -1.37 -28.79 -15.43
CA THR A 198 -2.59 -29.28 -16.08
C THR A 198 -3.82 -28.50 -15.64
N LEU A 199 -3.91 -28.15 -14.35
CA LEU A 199 -5.00 -27.33 -13.82
C LEU A 199 -4.97 -25.92 -14.43
N ILE A 200 -3.81 -25.29 -14.53
CA ILE A 200 -3.65 -23.96 -15.18
C ILE A 200 -4.09 -24.04 -16.65
N TYR A 201 -3.70 -25.09 -17.37
CA TYR A 201 -4.16 -25.29 -18.75
C TYR A 201 -5.69 -25.33 -18.85
N TRP A 202 -6.35 -26.14 -18.01
CA TRP A 202 -7.82 -26.26 -18.03
C TRP A 202 -8.52 -24.96 -17.61
N ILE A 203 -7.93 -24.19 -16.71
CA ILE A 203 -8.43 -22.89 -16.31
C ILE A 203 -8.41 -21.92 -17.50
N ASN A 204 -7.31 -21.83 -18.22
CA ASN A 204 -7.22 -20.97 -19.40
C ASN A 204 -8.21 -21.42 -20.49
N LYS A 205 -8.29 -22.72 -20.77
CA LYS A 205 -9.28 -23.23 -21.72
C LYS A 205 -10.72 -22.87 -21.37
N ARG A 206 -11.06 -22.76 -20.08
CA ARG A 206 -12.41 -22.46 -19.60
C ARG A 206 -12.71 -20.98 -19.48
N TYR A 207 -11.73 -20.18 -19.09
CA TYR A 207 -11.95 -18.79 -18.67
C TYR A 207 -11.28 -17.75 -19.56
N HIS A 208 -10.52 -18.19 -20.56
CA HIS A 208 -10.03 -17.28 -21.59
C HIS A 208 -11.23 -16.66 -22.33
N HIS A 209 -11.16 -15.37 -22.54
CA HIS A 209 -12.10 -14.65 -23.39
C HIS A 209 -11.34 -13.60 -24.21
N SER A 210 -11.88 -13.24 -25.35
CA SER A 210 -11.35 -12.10 -26.11
C SER A 210 -11.42 -10.83 -25.29
N PRO A 211 -10.41 -9.95 -25.38
CA PRO A 211 -10.47 -8.64 -24.74
C PRO A 211 -11.78 -7.94 -25.11
N PRO A 212 -12.43 -7.25 -24.16
CA PRO A 212 -13.64 -6.50 -24.46
C PRO A 212 -13.34 -5.38 -25.46
N THR A 213 -14.29 -5.05 -26.33
CA THR A 213 -14.16 -3.93 -27.26
C THR A 213 -14.49 -2.62 -26.57
N ASP A 214 -13.86 -1.52 -27.00
CA ASP A 214 -14.15 -0.17 -26.50
C ASP A 214 -15.64 0.14 -26.46
N ALA A 215 -16.36 -0.15 -27.57
CA ALA A 215 -17.77 0.12 -27.67
C ALA A 215 -18.63 -0.60 -26.62
N SER A 216 -18.28 -1.85 -26.26
CA SER A 216 -19.03 -2.60 -25.25
C SER A 216 -18.83 -2.07 -23.84
N LEU A 217 -17.64 -1.56 -23.53
CA LEU A 217 -17.29 -1.06 -22.21
C LEU A 217 -17.77 0.38 -21.98
N PHE A 218 -17.66 1.26 -22.98
CA PHE A 218 -18.21 2.60 -22.91
C PHE A 218 -19.73 2.58 -22.72
N LYS A 219 -20.41 1.63 -23.36
CA LYS A 219 -21.84 1.44 -23.18
C LYS A 219 -22.22 1.02 -21.74
N GLN A 220 -21.38 0.23 -21.08
CA GLN A 220 -21.68 -0.30 -19.76
C GLN A 220 -21.19 0.60 -18.61
N HIS A 221 -20.07 1.29 -18.78
CA HIS A 221 -19.32 1.86 -17.68
C HIS A 221 -18.85 3.31 -17.88
N GLY A 222 -19.06 3.87 -19.06
CA GLY A 222 -18.52 5.20 -19.43
C GLY A 222 -17.00 5.19 -19.66
N ASP A 223 -16.48 6.33 -20.10
CA ASP A 223 -15.05 6.50 -20.33
C ASP A 223 -14.31 6.66 -18.99
N PRO A 224 -13.36 5.79 -18.63
CA PRO A 224 -12.57 5.92 -17.41
C PRO A 224 -11.83 7.25 -17.28
N TRP A 225 -11.45 7.87 -18.40
CA TRP A 225 -10.80 9.18 -18.44
C TRP A 225 -11.75 10.32 -18.10
N LEU A 226 -13.01 10.24 -18.56
CA LEU A 226 -14.06 11.24 -18.27
C LEU A 226 -14.55 11.16 -16.84
N MET A 227 -14.47 9.97 -16.21
CA MET A 227 -14.86 9.79 -14.81
C MET A 227 -13.80 10.29 -13.82
N ASN A 228 -12.59 10.59 -14.28
CA ASN A 228 -11.56 11.13 -13.42
C ASN A 228 -11.83 12.61 -13.09
N LYS A 229 -11.80 12.92 -11.81
CA LYS A 229 -11.72 14.29 -11.32
C LYS A 229 -10.48 14.97 -11.95
N LYS A 230 -10.48 16.30 -12.03
CA LYS A 230 -9.36 17.09 -12.55
C LYS A 230 -8.01 16.52 -12.11
N ILE A 231 -7.12 16.35 -13.07
CA ILE A 231 -5.75 15.86 -12.82
C ILE A 231 -5.05 16.79 -11.83
N LEU A 232 -4.45 16.21 -10.80
CA LEU A 232 -3.67 16.96 -9.84
C LEU A 232 -2.31 17.32 -10.44
N PRO A 233 -1.88 18.58 -10.44
CA PRO A 233 -0.57 18.98 -10.93
C PRO A 233 0.59 18.33 -10.17
N LEU A 234 1.76 18.24 -10.80
CA LEU A 234 3.01 17.92 -10.12
C LEU A 234 3.26 18.93 -8.99
N GLY A 235 3.82 18.44 -7.88
CA GLY A 235 4.07 19.26 -6.68
C GLY A 235 2.86 19.47 -5.79
N THR A 236 1.63 19.07 -6.21
CA THR A 236 0.44 19.12 -5.34
C THR A 236 0.70 18.34 -4.06
N VAL A 237 0.42 18.97 -2.92
CA VAL A 237 0.55 18.35 -1.61
C VAL A 237 -0.68 17.50 -1.31
N VAL A 238 -0.45 16.26 -0.90
CA VAL A 238 -1.50 15.26 -0.67
C VAL A 238 -1.23 14.43 0.59
N ARG A 239 -2.28 13.82 1.13
CA ARG A 239 -2.22 12.76 2.15
C ARG A 239 -2.66 11.44 1.52
N ASP A 240 -2.04 10.34 1.94
CA ASP A 240 -2.43 9.00 1.51
C ASP A 240 -3.53 8.45 2.43
N VAL A 241 -4.45 7.67 1.87
CA VAL A 241 -5.50 6.99 2.64
C VAL A 241 -4.90 5.85 3.49
N LEU A 242 -5.23 5.81 4.76
CA LEU A 242 -4.83 4.70 5.63
C LEU A 242 -5.62 3.44 5.29
N THR A 243 -4.93 2.33 5.18
CA THR A 243 -5.53 1.00 4.89
C THR A 243 -5.90 0.23 6.16
N GLU A 244 -5.31 0.60 7.29
CA GLU A 244 -5.57 0.04 8.63
C GLU A 244 -5.60 1.17 9.65
N PRO A 245 -6.37 1.03 10.74
CA PRO A 245 -6.31 1.97 11.83
C PRO A 245 -4.89 2.06 12.39
N LYS A 246 -4.45 3.26 12.72
CA LYS A 246 -3.16 3.50 13.35
C LYS A 246 -3.34 4.22 14.67
N ASP A 247 -2.46 3.90 15.64
CA ASP A 247 -2.35 4.69 16.86
C ASP A 247 -1.58 6.00 16.59
N TRP A 248 -1.50 6.83 17.61
CA TRP A 248 -0.81 8.12 17.54
C TRP A 248 0.71 8.01 17.28
N LYS A 249 1.30 6.82 17.48
CA LYS A 249 2.69 6.49 17.13
C LYS A 249 2.80 5.84 15.73
N GLU A 250 1.75 5.93 14.92
CA GLU A 250 1.64 5.33 13.58
C GLU A 250 1.75 3.79 13.56
N ARG A 251 1.58 3.11 14.70
CA ARG A 251 1.58 1.65 14.75
C ARG A 251 0.20 1.13 14.35
N ASN A 252 0.16 0.06 13.55
CA ASN A 252 -1.09 -0.55 13.12
C ASN A 252 -1.86 -1.11 14.32
N ILE A 253 -3.14 -0.75 14.43
CA ILE A 253 -4.09 -1.31 15.38
C ILE A 253 -4.84 -2.44 14.68
N LYS A 254 -4.98 -3.59 15.35
CA LYS A 254 -5.77 -4.69 14.81
C LYS A 254 -7.26 -4.36 14.84
N GLY A 255 -7.96 -4.68 13.75
CA GLY A 255 -9.42 -4.52 13.65
C GLY A 255 -9.86 -3.55 12.57
N HIS A 256 -11.15 -3.23 12.57
CA HIS A 256 -11.74 -2.30 11.62
C HIS A 256 -11.64 -0.86 12.10
N PHE A 257 -11.66 0.08 11.17
CA PHE A 257 -11.73 1.50 11.49
C PHE A 257 -12.96 1.83 12.34
N ARG A 258 -12.76 2.53 13.43
CA ARG A 258 -13.81 3.10 14.28
C ARG A 258 -14.13 4.53 13.82
N ALA A 259 -15.23 5.10 14.34
CA ALA A 259 -15.63 6.47 13.99
C ALA A 259 -14.56 7.53 14.37
N GLY A 260 -13.79 7.28 15.42
CA GLY A 260 -12.74 8.18 15.90
C GLY A 260 -11.35 7.90 15.35
N ASP A 261 -11.18 6.98 14.41
CA ASP A 261 -9.86 6.67 13.85
C ASP A 261 -9.52 7.60 12.68
N ALA A 262 -8.25 8.03 12.60
CA ALA A 262 -7.75 8.75 11.44
C ALA A 262 -7.89 7.90 10.18
N ARG A 263 -8.23 8.55 9.06
CA ARG A 263 -8.45 7.90 7.75
C ARG A 263 -7.33 8.20 6.77
N TRP A 264 -6.54 9.23 7.02
CA TRP A 264 -5.47 9.73 6.17
C TRP A 264 -4.18 9.80 6.96
N THR A 265 -3.05 9.72 6.26
CA THR A 265 -1.73 9.84 6.87
C THR A 265 -1.57 11.19 7.58
N GLN A 266 -0.80 11.20 8.68
CA GLN A 266 -0.42 12.45 9.36
C GLN A 266 0.60 13.23 8.51
N ASP A 267 1.51 12.52 7.85
CA ASP A 267 2.48 13.10 6.94
C ASP A 267 1.81 13.56 5.64
N THR A 268 2.41 14.54 5.02
CA THR A 268 2.05 15.04 3.68
C THR A 268 3.10 14.66 2.65
N TYR A 269 2.66 14.45 1.42
CA TYR A 269 3.49 14.04 0.29
C TYR A 269 3.27 14.97 -0.90
N LYS A 270 4.23 15.03 -1.82
CA LYS A 270 4.08 15.77 -3.07
C LYS A 270 3.94 14.80 -4.24
N ILE A 271 3.07 15.12 -5.18
CA ILE A 271 2.96 14.39 -6.43
C ILE A 271 4.24 14.62 -7.23
N THR A 272 4.93 13.54 -7.59
CA THR A 272 6.22 13.56 -8.30
C THR A 272 6.14 13.04 -9.73
N GLY A 273 5.03 12.41 -10.09
CA GLY A 273 4.84 11.86 -11.44
C GLY A 273 3.50 11.17 -11.60
N TYR A 274 3.27 10.72 -12.81
CA TYR A 274 2.08 9.98 -13.22
C TYR A 274 2.47 8.64 -13.84
N LEU A 275 1.55 7.70 -13.78
CA LEU A 275 1.57 6.50 -14.59
C LEU A 275 0.31 6.53 -15.44
N PHE A 276 0.51 6.64 -16.74
CA PHE A 276 -0.56 6.61 -17.73
C PHE A 276 -0.60 5.22 -18.34
N ASP A 277 -1.78 4.66 -18.37
CA ASP A 277 -2.08 3.42 -19.05
C ASP A 277 -3.36 3.63 -19.85
N PRO A 278 -3.38 3.34 -21.17
CA PRO A 278 -4.58 3.51 -21.98
C PRO A 278 -5.78 2.81 -21.36
N HIS A 279 -6.91 3.51 -21.29
CA HIS A 279 -8.18 2.99 -20.75
C HIS A 279 -8.17 2.66 -19.25
N SER A 280 -7.15 3.06 -18.52
CA SER A 280 -7.06 2.94 -17.06
C SER A 280 -7.07 4.32 -16.38
N PRO A 281 -7.56 4.43 -15.14
CA PRO A 281 -7.45 5.69 -14.40
C PRO A 281 -5.99 6.12 -14.27
N ILE A 282 -5.76 7.44 -14.30
CA ILE A 282 -4.44 8.01 -14.06
C ILE A 282 -3.98 7.64 -12.65
N LEU A 283 -2.77 7.12 -12.55
CA LEU A 283 -2.14 6.82 -11.28
C LEU A 283 -1.07 7.87 -10.97
N TYR A 284 -0.97 8.23 -9.69
CA TYR A 284 -0.08 9.27 -9.18
C TYR A 284 1.08 8.65 -8.43
N LYS A 285 2.30 9.15 -8.65
CA LYS A 285 3.48 8.86 -7.84
C LYS A 285 3.68 9.98 -6.84
N ILE A 286 4.04 9.64 -5.59
CA ILE A 286 4.28 10.61 -4.51
C ILE A 286 5.67 10.41 -3.89
N ASN A 287 6.23 11.47 -3.28
CA ASN A 287 7.56 11.46 -2.65
C ASN A 287 7.51 10.88 -1.22
N MET A 288 7.37 9.59 -1.06
CA MET A 288 7.44 8.94 0.24
C MET A 288 8.88 8.68 0.65
N LYS A 289 9.40 9.36 1.67
CA LYS A 289 10.84 9.37 2.02
C LYS A 289 11.40 8.07 2.63
N TYR A 290 10.58 7.15 3.16
CA TYR A 290 11.11 6.09 4.04
C TYR A 290 10.47 4.71 3.94
N LYS A 291 9.80 4.33 2.85
CA LYS A 291 9.21 2.97 2.78
C LYS A 291 9.15 2.45 1.34
N PRO A 292 9.07 1.13 1.17
CA PRO A 292 8.89 0.49 -0.15
C PRO A 292 7.70 1.00 -0.95
N HIS A 293 6.89 1.87 -0.37
CA HIS A 293 5.76 2.58 -1.01
C HIS A 293 6.15 3.68 -2.00
N GLU A 294 7.39 4.14 -2.02
CA GLU A 294 7.86 5.17 -2.97
C GLU A 294 7.66 4.78 -4.44
N LYS A 295 7.53 3.49 -4.70
CA LYS A 295 7.36 2.94 -6.05
C LYS A 295 5.90 2.61 -6.37
N ALA A 296 5.00 2.64 -5.38
CA ALA A 296 3.59 2.40 -5.59
C ALA A 296 2.93 3.60 -6.29
N ALA A 297 1.94 3.32 -7.11
CA ALA A 297 1.12 4.33 -7.74
C ALA A 297 -0.27 4.35 -7.09
N TYR A 298 -0.85 5.54 -7.00
CA TYR A 298 -2.08 5.83 -6.27
C TYR A 298 -3.18 6.31 -7.21
N THR A 299 -4.41 5.90 -6.99
CA THR A 299 -5.55 6.51 -7.68
C THR A 299 -5.89 7.88 -7.09
N ARG A 300 -6.69 8.67 -7.81
CA ARG A 300 -7.14 10.00 -7.35
C ARG A 300 -7.83 9.94 -5.99
N GLU A 301 -8.61 8.91 -5.75
CA GLU A 301 -9.42 8.71 -4.53
C GLU A 301 -8.58 8.27 -3.33
N GLN A 302 -7.39 7.73 -3.58
CA GLN A 302 -6.43 7.38 -2.53
C GLN A 302 -5.65 8.59 -2.02
N LEU A 303 -5.79 9.74 -2.68
CA LEU A 303 -5.05 10.95 -2.37
C LEU A 303 -6.01 12.07 -1.98
N LYS A 304 -5.81 12.64 -0.79
CA LYS A 304 -6.49 13.85 -0.34
C LYS A 304 -5.59 15.05 -0.56
N VAL A 305 -6.07 16.02 -1.30
CA VAL A 305 -5.36 17.28 -1.51
C VAL A 305 -5.36 18.09 -0.21
N VAL A 306 -4.22 18.63 0.11
CA VAL A 306 -3.96 19.46 1.31
C VAL A 306 -3.89 20.92 0.86
N ALA A 307 -4.49 21.82 1.62
CA ALA A 307 -4.38 23.25 1.35
C ALA A 307 -2.92 23.71 1.51
N GLY A 308 -2.49 24.72 0.74
CA GLY A 308 -1.07 25.07 0.60
C GLY A 308 -0.34 25.50 1.88
N ASP A 309 -1.07 25.81 2.95
CA ASP A 309 -0.54 26.24 4.28
C ASP A 309 -0.75 25.16 5.35
N GLU A 310 -1.26 23.98 4.99
CA GLU A 310 -1.48 22.89 5.93
C GLU A 310 -0.16 22.18 6.24
N ASP A 311 0.25 22.23 7.50
CA ASP A 311 1.43 21.52 8.01
C ASP A 311 1.10 20.05 8.37
N ASP A 312 2.13 19.23 8.54
CA ASP A 312 1.99 17.89 9.12
C ASP A 312 1.44 18.00 10.54
N VAL A 313 0.42 17.19 10.85
CA VAL A 313 -0.15 17.17 12.20
C VAL A 313 0.79 16.40 13.12
N PRO A 314 1.27 17.01 14.20
CA PRO A 314 2.12 16.30 15.15
C PRO A 314 1.37 15.13 15.78
N ALA A 315 2.01 13.97 15.86
CA ALA A 315 1.44 12.76 16.45
C ALA A 315 0.95 12.97 17.89
N THR A 316 1.61 13.86 18.64
CA THR A 316 1.26 14.20 20.02
C THR A 316 -0.06 14.95 20.17
N ILE A 317 -0.64 15.43 19.06
CA ILE A 317 -1.86 16.24 19.10
C ILE A 317 -3.11 15.39 18.92
N THR A 318 -2.99 14.24 18.28
CA THR A 318 -4.16 13.41 17.91
C THR A 318 -4.71 12.59 19.06
N THR A 319 -3.99 12.40 20.18
CA THR A 319 -4.42 11.45 21.21
C THR A 319 -4.14 11.76 22.67
N GLU A 320 -3.09 12.52 23.05
CA GLU A 320 -2.83 12.86 24.44
C GLU A 320 -1.95 14.10 24.58
N ARG A 321 -2.18 14.90 25.62
CA ARG A 321 -1.19 15.90 26.09
C ARG A 321 0.04 15.11 26.56
N PRO A 322 1.26 15.50 26.18
CA PRO A 322 2.43 14.94 26.83
C PRO A 322 2.36 15.29 28.31
N ASP A 323 2.35 14.28 29.19
CA ASP A 323 2.30 14.43 30.63
C ASP A 323 3.48 15.28 31.21
N ASN A 324 4.54 15.43 30.40
CA ASN A 324 5.74 16.19 30.71
C ASN A 324 5.68 17.69 30.30
N GLY A 325 4.57 18.16 29.70
CA GLY A 325 4.43 19.54 29.25
C GLY A 325 5.33 19.97 28.09
N GLU A 326 5.96 19.01 27.38
CA GLU A 326 6.77 19.31 26.19
C GLU A 326 5.90 19.47 24.96
N TYR A 327 6.02 20.61 24.29
CA TYR A 327 5.30 20.94 23.07
C TYR A 327 6.26 20.93 21.87
N ARG A 328 5.76 20.55 20.70
CA ARG A 328 6.55 20.54 19.47
C ARG A 328 6.68 21.95 18.90
N ILE A 329 7.90 22.36 18.59
CA ILE A 329 8.18 23.64 17.96
C ILE A 329 7.71 23.62 16.51
N LYS A 330 6.88 24.59 16.10
CA LYS A 330 6.47 24.78 14.71
C LYS A 330 7.53 25.59 13.96
N LYS A 331 7.87 26.77 14.49
CA LYS A 331 8.95 27.62 13.99
C LYS A 331 9.36 28.66 15.01
N LEU A 332 10.53 29.23 14.85
CA LEU A 332 10.96 30.43 15.56
C LEU A 332 10.49 31.65 14.75
N ILE A 333 9.90 32.63 15.43
CA ILE A 333 9.27 33.78 14.77
C ILE A 333 9.93 35.10 15.14
N ASP A 334 10.70 35.11 16.22
CA ASP A 334 11.39 36.32 16.69
C ASP A 334 12.60 35.94 17.56
N LYS A 335 13.51 36.89 17.80
CA LYS A 335 14.72 36.74 18.61
C LYS A 335 14.94 37.97 19.45
N ARG A 336 15.30 37.80 20.73
CA ARG A 336 15.69 38.90 21.61
C ARG A 336 16.84 38.51 22.52
N GLN A 337 17.52 39.52 23.05
CA GLN A 337 18.49 39.35 24.11
C GLN A 337 17.86 39.72 25.48
N ARG A 338 18.06 38.84 26.45
CA ARG A 338 17.66 39.08 27.85
C ARG A 338 18.89 38.93 28.74
N GLY A 339 19.53 40.05 29.03
CA GLY A 339 20.86 40.05 29.66
C GLY A 339 21.89 39.36 28.78
N THR A 340 22.62 38.40 29.33
CA THR A 340 23.63 37.59 28.59
C THR A 340 23.04 36.42 27.81
N ARG A 341 21.73 36.20 27.84
CA ARG A 341 21.08 35.04 27.26
C ARG A 341 20.21 35.42 26.06
N THR A 342 20.26 34.60 25.02
CA THR A 342 19.42 34.74 23.85
C THR A 342 18.14 33.94 24.02
N GLU A 343 17.00 34.56 23.76
CA GLU A 343 15.67 33.94 23.70
C GLU A 343 15.12 34.03 22.28
N TYR A 344 14.37 33.02 21.88
CA TYR A 344 13.59 33.00 20.65
C TYR A 344 12.11 32.88 20.96
N LYS A 345 11.29 33.60 20.21
CA LYS A 345 9.83 33.45 20.28
C LYS A 345 9.42 32.24 19.50
N VAL A 346 8.90 31.25 20.20
CA VAL A 346 8.55 29.94 19.67
C VAL A 346 7.06 29.91 19.35
N LEU A 347 6.75 29.66 18.11
CA LEU A 347 5.42 29.27 17.70
C LEU A 347 5.31 27.74 17.83
N TRP A 348 4.33 27.30 18.59
CA TRP A 348 4.12 25.89 18.89
C TRP A 348 3.14 25.26 17.90
N TYR A 349 3.35 24.02 17.56
CA TYR A 349 2.36 23.29 16.80
C TYR A 349 1.02 23.23 17.54
N GLY A 350 -0.05 23.56 16.83
CA GLY A 350 -1.38 23.51 17.41
C GLY A 350 -1.82 24.75 18.17
N PHE A 351 -0.96 25.75 18.34
CA PHE A 351 -1.28 26.96 19.06
C PHE A 351 -1.30 28.19 18.15
N PRO A 352 -2.23 29.14 18.37
CA PRO A 352 -2.25 30.38 17.62
C PRO A 352 -1.04 31.25 17.96
N LEU A 353 -0.74 32.25 17.13
CA LEU A 353 0.39 33.17 17.31
C LEU A 353 0.35 33.92 18.64
N ALA A 354 -0.85 34.15 19.18
CA ALA A 354 -1.03 34.79 20.51
C ALA A 354 -0.43 33.97 21.66
N ASP A 355 -0.35 32.66 21.51
CA ASP A 355 0.16 31.72 22.51
C ASP A 355 1.66 31.42 22.32
N ALA A 356 2.34 32.10 21.39
CA ALA A 356 3.77 31.96 21.20
C ALA A 356 4.56 32.46 22.43
N THR A 357 5.45 31.61 22.95
CA THR A 357 6.24 31.89 24.15
C THR A 357 7.70 32.21 23.84
N TRP A 358 8.37 32.92 24.73
CA TRP A 358 9.81 33.16 24.65
C TRP A 358 10.57 32.06 25.38
N GLU A 359 11.42 31.33 24.64
CA GLU A 359 12.21 30.23 25.18
C GLU A 359 13.70 30.50 25.03
N PHE A 360 14.49 30.08 26.03
CA PHE A 360 15.94 30.21 25.96
C PHE A 360 16.53 29.34 24.85
N LYS A 361 17.55 29.89 24.15
CA LYS A 361 18.29 29.16 23.09
C LYS A 361 18.71 27.75 23.52
N SER A 362 19.06 27.55 24.79
CA SER A 362 19.49 26.27 25.35
C SER A 362 18.39 25.20 25.39
N LYS A 363 17.12 25.60 25.36
CA LYS A 363 15.97 24.69 25.34
C LYS A 363 15.46 24.38 23.94
N ILE A 364 16.04 25.00 22.92
CA ILE A 364 15.61 24.87 21.53
C ILE A 364 16.61 23.99 20.77
N PRO A 365 16.15 22.96 20.01
CA PRO A 365 17.06 22.17 19.19
C PRO A 365 17.86 23.02 18.21
N LYS A 366 19.16 22.76 18.08
CA LYS A 366 20.09 23.53 17.24
C LYS A 366 19.62 23.67 15.79
N SER A 367 18.93 22.68 15.25
CA SER A 367 18.39 22.70 13.88
C SER A 367 17.41 23.85 13.65
N PHE A 368 16.51 24.13 14.62
CA PHE A 368 15.57 25.25 14.52
C PHE A 368 16.28 26.59 14.61
N VAL A 369 17.28 26.70 15.49
CA VAL A 369 18.08 27.92 15.64
C VAL A 369 18.85 28.23 14.36
N ASN A 370 19.54 27.24 13.80
CA ASN A 370 20.29 27.40 12.55
C ASN A 370 19.36 27.82 11.39
N SER A 371 18.24 27.14 11.24
CA SER A 371 17.26 27.48 10.20
C SER A 371 16.69 28.89 10.36
N TYR A 372 16.48 29.37 11.58
CA TYR A 372 16.04 30.75 11.84
C TYR A 372 17.13 31.75 11.49
N GLU A 373 18.37 31.50 11.90
CA GLU A 373 19.51 32.41 11.62
C GLU A 373 19.80 32.49 10.12
N GLU A 374 19.77 31.36 9.41
CA GLU A 374 19.96 31.30 7.96
C GLU A 374 18.92 32.11 7.18
N ASN A 375 17.65 32.08 7.63
CA ASN A 375 16.54 32.78 6.95
C ASN A 375 16.44 34.27 7.33
N ASN A 376 17.15 34.74 8.35
CA ASN A 376 17.11 36.14 8.83
C ASN A 376 18.46 36.86 8.68
N HIS A 377 19.40 36.33 7.95
CA HIS A 377 20.68 36.94 7.56
C HIS A 377 20.61 37.78 6.28
N HIS A 378 19.41 38.33 5.92
CA HIS A 378 19.25 39.32 4.84
C HIS A 378 18.90 40.70 5.37
#